data_3ee98541465c6b4ae3bec84ec9a70614
#
_entry.id   3ee98541465c6b4ae3bec84ec9a70614
#
_cell.length_a   1.000
_cell.length_b   1.000
_cell.length_c   1.000
_cell.angle_alpha   90.00
_cell.angle_beta   90.00
_cell.angle_gamma   90.00
#
_symmetry.space_group_name_H-M   'P 1'
#
loop_
_entity.id
_entity.type
_entity.pdbx_description
1 polymer ?
#
loop_
_entity_poly.entity_id
_entity_poly.type
_entity_poly.pdbx_seq_one_letter_code
_entity_poly.pdbx_strand_id
1 'polypeptide(L)'
;MKKLAVTAVIFAGILVSQTDAMAQYRSKDAQEDVHKNDAQLLLEEADSSDTPVIITLEQALEIALSENVSVKVADMEIKRSEYAKKGSYAALYPQIDFSGAYQRTIKKQVMYMDFDMSSLSGLMGGGAGGEQTPGEGQLPEDGQMPSIPETGEGDSAAPSMSDGMEVGRWNTWSAGVSAAMPLVNAQLWKSLKISGMDVELAVEKARASRLDMVTQVKSAYFSTLLAKEAFDVYKQVYENAIQNLAETQKKYDAQKASDMELLRAKTTVANAVPNVYNAEGSVILALWQLKAVLGVDLDMNLDVAGKLEDWSQHMLYDIHQHEEISLDRNTTMKQLAIQAEMLAETIKVQKYANIPSLALAFNFSLNAMTNDFNFSEYRWTPYSYVALSLNIPIFAGGKRHQQIRQAKNQYEQVQLQTVNTERQLKIAIRQYLNTMETSMKSYYSAKDAVTTAQKGYDIVEKSYQVGRSTLIEVNDAQLALTQAQLAASQAVYNFLTAKSQLEQALGQDFINE
;
A
#
# COMPACT_ATOMS: atom_id res chain seq x y z
N MET A 1 -9.33 -47.69 -24.15
CA MET A 1 -9.33 -46.41 -24.94
C MET A 1 -10.62 -45.60 -24.77
N LYS A 2 -11.84 -46.16 -24.71
CA LYS A 2 -13.08 -45.36 -24.55
C LYS A 2 -13.29 -44.67 -23.18
N LYS A 3 -12.71 -45.18 -22.09
CA LYS A 3 -12.80 -44.56 -20.74
C LYS A 3 -11.83 -43.39 -20.52
N LEU A 4 -10.73 -43.34 -21.27
CA LEU A 4 -9.80 -42.17 -21.23
C LEU A 4 -10.37 -40.94 -21.96
N ALA A 5 -11.21 -41.16 -22.98
CA ALA A 5 -11.83 -40.07 -23.73
C ALA A 5 -12.89 -39.30 -22.92
N VAL A 6 -13.61 -39.94 -22.01
CA VAL A 6 -14.64 -39.30 -21.18
C VAL A 6 -14.03 -38.41 -20.10
N THR A 7 -12.89 -38.81 -19.53
CA THR A 7 -12.19 -38.01 -18.53
C THR A 7 -11.52 -36.77 -19.15
N ALA A 8 -11.03 -36.87 -20.38
CA ALA A 8 -10.47 -35.72 -21.12
C ALA A 8 -11.55 -34.70 -21.53
N VAL A 9 -12.78 -35.16 -21.84
CA VAL A 9 -13.89 -34.26 -22.21
C VAL A 9 -14.42 -33.46 -21.00
N ILE A 10 -14.42 -34.06 -19.80
CA ILE A 10 -14.83 -33.33 -18.58
C ILE A 10 -13.77 -32.26 -18.22
N PHE A 11 -12.48 -32.55 -18.40
CA PHE A 11 -11.41 -31.58 -18.18
C PHE A 11 -11.39 -30.44 -19.22
N ALA A 12 -11.69 -30.74 -20.48
CA ALA A 12 -11.80 -29.73 -21.53
C ALA A 12 -13.02 -28.81 -21.33
N GLY A 13 -14.14 -29.33 -20.81
CA GLY A 13 -15.33 -28.54 -20.50
C GLY A 13 -15.13 -27.51 -19.38
N ILE A 14 -14.30 -27.81 -18.39
CA ILE A 14 -13.96 -26.88 -17.29
C ILE A 14 -13.00 -25.79 -17.77
N LEU A 15 -12.07 -26.08 -18.69
CA LEU A 15 -11.15 -25.09 -19.26
C LEU A 15 -11.87 -24.09 -20.20
N VAL A 16 -12.86 -24.53 -20.96
CA VAL A 16 -13.62 -23.65 -21.89
C VAL A 16 -14.54 -22.71 -21.10
N SER A 17 -15.14 -23.13 -19.98
CA SER A 17 -15.95 -22.22 -19.15
C SER A 17 -15.15 -21.13 -18.44
N GLN A 18 -13.85 -21.33 -18.20
CA GLN A 18 -12.97 -20.31 -17.60
C GLN A 18 -12.48 -19.27 -18.61
N THR A 19 -12.34 -19.65 -19.90
CA THR A 19 -11.96 -18.68 -20.96
C THR A 19 -13.10 -17.71 -21.26
N ASP A 20 -14.35 -18.14 -21.21
CA ASP A 20 -15.51 -17.26 -21.38
C ASP A 20 -15.73 -16.32 -20.19
N ALA A 21 -15.46 -16.77 -18.95
CA ALA A 21 -15.51 -15.93 -17.77
C ALA A 21 -14.38 -14.87 -17.75
N MET A 22 -13.18 -15.22 -18.25
CA MET A 22 -12.07 -14.27 -18.44
C MET A 22 -12.33 -13.27 -19.57
N ALA A 23 -13.01 -13.69 -20.64
CA ALA A 23 -13.37 -12.81 -21.74
C ALA A 23 -14.46 -11.80 -21.33
N GLN A 24 -15.47 -12.22 -20.54
CA GLN A 24 -16.47 -11.32 -19.98
C GLN A 24 -15.91 -10.35 -18.93
N TYR A 25 -14.86 -10.75 -18.19
CA TYR A 25 -14.17 -9.86 -17.25
C TYR A 25 -13.39 -8.77 -18.00
N ARG A 26 -12.75 -9.11 -19.13
CA ARG A 26 -11.98 -8.16 -19.96
C ARG A 26 -12.88 -7.14 -20.68
N SER A 27 -14.14 -7.47 -20.95
CA SER A 27 -15.07 -6.56 -21.62
C SER A 27 -15.77 -5.57 -20.67
N LYS A 28 -15.79 -5.85 -19.35
CA LYS A 28 -16.32 -4.93 -18.33
C LYS A 28 -15.35 -3.83 -17.94
N ASP A 29 -14.03 -4.11 -17.97
CA ASP A 29 -13.00 -3.09 -17.68
C ASP A 29 -12.76 -2.14 -18.89
N ALA A 30 -13.35 -2.41 -20.06
CA ALA A 30 -13.17 -1.61 -21.27
C ALA A 30 -14.33 -0.65 -21.59
N GLN A 31 -15.34 -0.56 -20.73
CA GLN A 31 -16.46 0.37 -20.85
C GLN A 31 -16.65 1.23 -19.60
N GLU A 32 -15.57 1.78 -19.03
CA GLU A 32 -15.67 3.07 -18.38
C GLU A 32 -15.60 4.12 -19.50
N ASP A 33 -16.74 4.54 -20.00
CA ASP A 33 -16.88 5.77 -20.76
C ASP A 33 -16.32 6.90 -19.89
N VAL A 34 -15.15 7.39 -20.27
CA VAL A 34 -14.49 8.54 -19.67
C VAL A 34 -15.39 9.75 -20.00
N HIS A 35 -16.40 10.02 -19.15
CA HIS A 35 -16.90 11.37 -19.01
C HIS A 35 -15.70 12.19 -18.50
N LYS A 36 -15.13 13.04 -19.35
CA LYS A 36 -14.13 14.02 -18.94
C LYS A 36 -14.77 14.83 -17.81
N ASN A 37 -14.24 14.71 -16.61
CA ASN A 37 -14.64 15.53 -15.48
C ASN A 37 -14.31 16.99 -15.79
N ASP A 38 -15.08 17.95 -15.27
CA ASP A 38 -14.83 19.38 -15.42
C ASP A 38 -13.38 19.76 -15.08
N ALA A 39 -12.76 19.05 -14.14
CA ALA A 39 -11.34 19.16 -13.81
C ALA A 39 -10.39 18.85 -15.00
N GLN A 40 -10.68 17.83 -15.81
CA GLN A 40 -9.85 17.49 -16.98
C GLN A 40 -10.00 18.53 -18.11
N LEU A 41 -11.18 19.10 -18.26
CA LEU A 41 -11.41 20.19 -19.23
C LEU A 41 -10.64 21.45 -18.85
N LEU A 42 -10.61 21.81 -17.55
CA LEU A 42 -9.82 22.93 -17.04
C LEU A 42 -8.31 22.72 -17.23
N LEU A 43 -7.82 21.47 -17.07
CA LEU A 43 -6.40 21.16 -17.29
C LEU A 43 -6.02 21.21 -18.77
N GLU A 44 -6.89 20.76 -19.69
CA GLU A 44 -6.66 20.90 -21.14
C GLU A 44 -6.66 22.39 -21.56
N GLU A 45 -7.50 23.23 -20.96
CA GLU A 45 -7.51 24.66 -21.18
C GLU A 45 -6.22 25.34 -20.68
N ALA A 46 -5.75 24.93 -19.49
CA ALA A 46 -4.51 25.46 -18.89
C ALA A 46 -3.25 25.07 -19.66
N ASP A 47 -3.23 23.90 -20.30
CA ASP A 47 -2.11 23.44 -21.13
C ASP A 47 -2.07 24.13 -22.49
N SER A 48 -3.23 24.57 -22.99
CA SER A 48 -3.38 25.15 -24.34
C SER A 48 -3.39 26.69 -24.38
N SER A 49 -3.53 27.36 -23.23
CA SER A 49 -3.70 28.82 -23.16
C SER A 49 -2.43 29.56 -22.74
N ASP A 50 -2.10 30.67 -23.43
CA ASP A 50 -1.05 31.64 -23.02
C ASP A 50 -1.47 32.47 -21.78
N THR A 51 -2.76 32.47 -21.41
CA THR A 51 -3.27 33.17 -20.24
C THR A 51 -3.45 32.20 -19.06
N PRO A 52 -3.11 32.60 -17.80
CA PRO A 52 -3.25 31.71 -16.66
C PRO A 52 -4.72 31.36 -16.42
N VAL A 53 -5.01 30.06 -16.26
CA VAL A 53 -6.32 29.59 -15.84
C VAL A 53 -6.46 29.80 -14.34
N ILE A 54 -7.48 30.55 -13.94
CA ILE A 54 -7.72 30.89 -12.54
C ILE A 54 -8.63 29.81 -11.93
N ILE A 55 -8.13 29.08 -10.93
CA ILE A 55 -8.86 28.02 -10.25
C ILE A 55 -9.37 28.43 -8.87
N THR A 56 -10.58 27.99 -8.52
CA THR A 56 -11.13 28.11 -7.16
C THR A 56 -10.61 26.98 -6.26
N LEU A 57 -10.81 27.12 -4.94
CA LEU A 57 -10.44 26.06 -4.00
C LEU A 57 -11.17 24.74 -4.30
N GLU A 58 -12.45 24.80 -4.66
CA GLU A 58 -13.25 23.60 -4.99
C GLU A 58 -12.70 22.89 -6.22
N GLN A 59 -12.41 23.63 -7.28
CA GLN A 59 -11.77 23.09 -8.49
C GLN A 59 -10.38 22.50 -8.20
N ALA A 60 -9.58 23.17 -7.36
CA ALA A 60 -8.29 22.66 -6.94
C ALA A 60 -8.41 21.32 -6.18
N LEU A 61 -9.41 21.17 -5.31
CA LEU A 61 -9.69 19.92 -4.60
C LEU A 61 -10.12 18.81 -5.56
N GLU A 62 -10.98 19.11 -6.53
CA GLU A 62 -11.43 18.14 -7.54
C GLU A 62 -10.27 17.65 -8.42
N ILE A 63 -9.44 18.58 -8.90
CA ILE A 63 -8.23 18.24 -9.66
C ILE A 63 -7.30 17.34 -8.85
N ALA A 64 -7.02 17.69 -7.60
CA ALA A 64 -6.12 16.90 -6.75
C ALA A 64 -6.66 15.50 -6.47
N LEU A 65 -7.97 15.36 -6.22
CA LEU A 65 -8.57 14.05 -5.96
C LEU A 65 -8.60 13.16 -7.21
N SER A 66 -8.61 13.73 -8.41
CA SER A 66 -8.58 12.97 -9.67
C SER A 66 -7.16 12.70 -10.18
N GLU A 67 -6.25 13.67 -10.08
CA GLU A 67 -4.94 13.60 -10.74
C GLU A 67 -3.79 13.24 -9.80
N ASN A 68 -3.91 13.50 -8.50
CA ASN A 68 -2.80 13.26 -7.59
C ASN A 68 -2.39 11.79 -7.49
N VAL A 69 -1.09 11.54 -7.64
CA VAL A 69 -0.48 10.20 -7.63
C VAL A 69 -0.75 9.45 -6.33
N SER A 70 -0.74 10.13 -5.17
CA SER A 70 -0.96 9.48 -3.87
C SER A 70 -2.38 8.92 -3.73
N VAL A 71 -3.38 9.63 -4.27
CA VAL A 71 -4.77 9.15 -4.31
C VAL A 71 -4.90 7.96 -5.27
N LYS A 72 -4.32 8.06 -6.47
CA LYS A 72 -4.30 6.95 -7.45
C LYS A 72 -3.61 5.70 -6.88
N VAL A 73 -2.49 5.86 -6.17
CA VAL A 73 -1.79 4.74 -5.50
C VAL A 73 -2.66 4.13 -4.40
N ALA A 74 -3.37 4.95 -3.62
CA ALA A 74 -4.27 4.45 -2.58
C ALA A 74 -5.44 3.63 -3.17
N ASP A 75 -6.00 4.05 -4.30
CA ASP A 75 -7.05 3.31 -5.01
C ASP A 75 -6.52 1.99 -5.62
N MET A 76 -5.29 1.99 -6.14
CA MET A 76 -4.63 0.76 -6.59
C MET A 76 -4.38 -0.21 -5.43
N GLU A 77 -4.09 0.29 -4.23
CA GLU A 77 -3.91 -0.53 -3.03
C GLU A 77 -5.20 -1.23 -2.60
N ILE A 78 -6.36 -0.58 -2.74
CA ILE A 78 -7.67 -1.24 -2.55
C ILE A 78 -7.82 -2.40 -3.55
N LYS A 79 -7.58 -2.16 -4.85
CA LYS A 79 -7.65 -3.19 -5.90
C LYS A 79 -6.66 -4.34 -5.60
N ARG A 80 -5.43 -4.02 -5.16
CA ARG A 80 -4.44 -5.03 -4.75
C ARG A 80 -4.97 -5.91 -3.61
N SER A 81 -5.57 -5.31 -2.60
CA SER A 81 -6.15 -6.03 -1.45
C SER A 81 -7.34 -6.89 -1.86
N GLU A 82 -8.18 -6.43 -2.80
CA GLU A 82 -9.27 -7.22 -3.38
C GLU A 82 -8.76 -8.45 -4.15
N TYR A 83 -7.69 -8.28 -4.97
CA TYR A 83 -7.06 -9.40 -5.65
C TYR A 83 -6.42 -10.38 -4.67
N ALA A 84 -5.78 -9.89 -3.60
CA ALA A 84 -5.25 -10.73 -2.53
C ALA A 84 -6.37 -11.53 -1.82
N LYS A 85 -7.51 -10.88 -1.55
CA LYS A 85 -8.71 -11.56 -1.01
C LYS A 85 -9.20 -12.65 -1.96
N LYS A 86 -9.37 -12.36 -3.27
CA LYS A 86 -9.76 -13.36 -4.28
C LYS A 86 -8.73 -14.49 -4.35
N GLY A 87 -7.42 -14.18 -4.30
CA GLY A 87 -6.35 -15.16 -4.23
C GLY A 87 -6.42 -16.06 -3.00
N SER A 88 -6.78 -15.51 -1.84
CA SER A 88 -6.97 -16.29 -0.61
C SER A 88 -8.11 -17.32 -0.75
N TYR A 89 -9.20 -16.94 -1.41
CA TYR A 89 -10.31 -17.87 -1.71
C TYR A 89 -9.90 -18.97 -2.70
N ALA A 90 -8.91 -18.73 -3.56
CA ALA A 90 -8.40 -19.75 -4.47
C ALA A 90 -7.82 -20.96 -3.74
N ALA A 91 -7.36 -20.81 -2.50
CA ALA A 91 -6.89 -21.92 -1.66
C ALA A 91 -7.99 -22.94 -1.28
N LEU A 92 -9.27 -22.61 -1.48
CA LEU A 92 -10.39 -23.55 -1.29
C LEU A 92 -10.62 -24.45 -2.51
N TYR A 93 -10.10 -24.08 -3.68
CA TYR A 93 -10.27 -24.82 -4.92
C TYR A 93 -9.15 -25.85 -5.12
N PRO A 94 -9.37 -26.88 -5.96
CA PRO A 94 -8.32 -27.82 -6.29
C PRO A 94 -7.11 -27.12 -6.89
N GLN A 95 -5.93 -27.36 -6.33
CA GLN A 95 -4.65 -26.97 -6.92
C GLN A 95 -4.20 -28.11 -7.81
N ILE A 96 -3.93 -27.84 -9.09
CA ILE A 96 -3.56 -28.84 -10.09
C ILE A 96 -2.18 -28.48 -10.61
N ASP A 97 -1.23 -29.37 -10.38
CA ASP A 97 0.15 -29.21 -10.78
C ASP A 97 0.59 -30.29 -11.74
N PHE A 98 1.34 -29.94 -12.77
CA PHE A 98 2.08 -30.87 -13.60
C PHE A 98 3.54 -30.82 -13.22
N SER A 99 4.14 -31.99 -13.00
CA SER A 99 5.56 -32.11 -12.70
C SER A 99 6.22 -33.12 -13.60
N GLY A 100 7.42 -32.81 -14.08
CA GLY A 100 8.29 -33.72 -14.80
C GLY A 100 9.68 -33.70 -14.17
N ALA A 101 10.25 -34.88 -13.96
CA ALA A 101 11.60 -35.00 -13.39
C ALA A 101 12.40 -36.09 -14.09
N TYR A 102 13.68 -35.82 -14.26
CA TYR A 102 14.70 -36.82 -14.63
C TYR A 102 15.69 -36.94 -13.50
N GLN A 103 15.94 -38.15 -13.08
CA GLN A 103 16.91 -38.49 -12.04
C GLN A 103 17.91 -39.51 -12.57
N ARG A 104 19.21 -39.19 -12.47
CA ARG A 104 20.28 -40.17 -12.70
C ARG A 104 20.83 -40.64 -11.36
N THR A 105 20.75 -41.95 -11.12
CA THR A 105 21.35 -42.56 -9.96
C THR A 105 22.87 -42.63 -10.13
N ILE A 106 23.64 -42.14 -9.15
CA ILE A 106 25.12 -42.19 -9.16
C ILE A 106 25.61 -43.52 -8.58
N LYS A 107 24.93 -44.04 -7.54
CA LYS A 107 25.19 -45.32 -6.93
C LYS A 107 23.84 -45.97 -6.64
N LYS A 108 23.67 -47.21 -7.12
CA LYS A 108 22.45 -47.98 -6.91
C LYS A 108 22.29 -48.35 -5.43
N GLN A 109 21.05 -48.46 -5.00
CA GLN A 109 20.72 -48.92 -3.67
C GLN A 109 20.93 -50.45 -3.60
N VAL A 110 21.63 -50.90 -2.58
CA VAL A 110 21.76 -52.35 -2.28
C VAL A 110 20.67 -52.70 -1.28
N MET A 111 19.86 -53.69 -1.63
CA MET A 111 18.82 -54.22 -0.76
C MET A 111 19.31 -55.56 -0.22
N TYR A 112 19.45 -55.66 1.09
CA TYR A 112 19.76 -56.91 1.78
C TYR A 112 18.41 -57.57 2.09
N MET A 113 18.18 -58.76 1.49
CA MET A 113 17.03 -59.60 1.78
C MET A 113 17.49 -60.82 2.51
N ASP A 114 17.21 -60.96 3.81
CA ASP A 114 17.33 -62.18 4.55
C ASP A 114 16.17 -63.13 4.15
N PHE A 115 16.38 -63.87 3.07
CA PHE A 115 15.50 -65.00 2.75
C PHE A 115 15.94 -66.22 3.53
N ASP A 116 15.20 -66.61 4.54
CA ASP A 116 15.33 -67.92 5.15
C ASP A 116 14.79 -69.00 4.18
N MET A 117 15.73 -69.62 3.43
CA MET A 117 15.41 -70.66 2.43
C MET A 117 14.83 -71.91 3.09
N SER A 118 14.87 -72.05 4.41
CA SER A 118 14.27 -73.18 5.12
C SER A 118 12.74 -73.17 5.07
N SER A 119 12.14 -72.02 4.94
CA SER A 119 10.67 -71.83 4.80
C SER A 119 10.15 -72.13 3.38
N LEU A 120 11.00 -72.04 2.34
CA LEU A 120 10.60 -72.31 0.96
C LEU A 120 10.71 -73.82 0.57
N SER A 121 11.60 -74.58 1.22
CA SER A 121 11.69 -76.00 1.01
C SER A 121 10.45 -76.76 1.53
N GLY A 122 9.76 -76.19 2.53
CA GLY A 122 8.48 -76.72 3.02
C GLY A 122 7.29 -76.50 2.09
N LEU A 123 7.38 -75.52 1.14
CA LEU A 123 6.27 -75.17 0.22
C LEU A 123 6.36 -75.91 -1.14
N MET A 124 7.55 -76.43 -1.52
CA MET A 124 7.74 -77.15 -2.77
C MET A 124 7.78 -78.72 -2.59
N GLY A 125 7.72 -79.20 -1.36
CA GLY A 125 7.77 -80.63 -1.03
C GLY A 125 6.44 -81.31 -0.67
N GLY A 126 5.32 -80.75 -1.03
CA GLY A 126 4.00 -81.24 -0.68
C GLY A 126 3.20 -81.81 -1.84
N GLY A 127 3.56 -83.02 -2.28
CA GLY A 127 2.76 -83.77 -3.24
C GLY A 127 2.93 -85.33 -3.12
N ALA A 128 1.95 -85.96 -2.52
CA ALA A 128 1.60 -87.39 -2.52
C ALA A 128 1.79 -88.14 -1.23
N GLY A 129 0.72 -88.41 -0.64
CA GLY A 129 0.11 -89.39 0.18
C GLY A 129 0.90 -90.55 0.87
N GLY A 130 0.44 -90.94 2.04
CA GLY A 130 0.64 -92.31 2.56
C GLY A 130 1.11 -92.34 4.00
N GLU A 131 0.28 -92.84 4.80
CA GLU A 131 0.23 -93.25 6.20
C GLU A 131 1.38 -94.10 6.66
N GLN A 132 1.65 -94.06 7.97
CA GLN A 132 2.14 -95.12 8.92
C GLN A 132 3.61 -95.07 9.40
N THR A 133 3.72 -94.82 10.65
CA THR A 133 4.39 -95.28 11.87
C THR A 133 5.71 -96.05 11.81
N PRO A 134 6.46 -96.12 12.94
CA PRO A 134 7.92 -96.01 12.97
C PRO A 134 8.61 -97.39 13.13
N GLY A 135 9.85 -97.52 12.66
CA GLY A 135 10.70 -98.68 12.83
C GLY A 135 12.16 -98.35 12.61
N GLU A 136 12.94 -98.68 13.63
CA GLU A 136 14.39 -98.64 13.68
C GLU A 136 15.04 -99.43 12.53
N GLY A 137 16.21 -98.99 12.08
CA GLY A 137 17.14 -99.97 11.51
C GLY A 137 18.07 -99.48 10.43
N GLN A 138 19.33 -99.30 10.80
CA GLN A 138 20.55 -99.66 10.07
C GLN A 138 20.85 -99.07 8.68
N LEU A 139 21.99 -98.40 8.62
CA LEU A 139 22.84 -98.12 7.45
C LEU A 139 23.19 -99.45 6.70
N PRO A 140 23.37 -99.39 5.39
CA PRO A 140 24.63 -99.79 4.82
C PRO A 140 25.26 -98.82 3.83
N GLU A 141 26.58 -98.94 3.81
CA GLU A 141 27.57 -98.35 2.92
C GLU A 141 27.36 -98.71 1.44
N ASP A 142 28.05 -97.91 0.62
CA ASP A 142 28.48 -98.14 -0.76
C ASP A 142 27.48 -97.86 -1.90
N GLY A 143 27.92 -96.91 -2.74
CA GLY A 143 27.51 -96.86 -4.11
C GLY A 143 27.66 -95.52 -4.84
N GLN A 144 28.89 -95.26 -5.23
CA GLN A 144 29.30 -94.56 -6.48
C GLN A 144 28.32 -93.57 -7.13
N MET A 145 28.73 -92.32 -7.13
CA MET A 145 28.29 -91.25 -8.05
C MET A 145 28.66 -91.57 -9.50
N PRO A 146 27.79 -91.24 -10.49
CA PRO A 146 28.21 -91.08 -11.87
C PRO A 146 28.72 -89.65 -12.08
N SER A 147 29.92 -89.54 -12.63
CA SER A 147 30.61 -88.37 -13.06
C SER A 147 29.83 -87.65 -14.18
N ILE A 148 29.58 -86.33 -13.98
CA ILE A 148 29.13 -85.39 -15.02
C ILE A 148 30.37 -84.85 -15.72
N PRO A 149 30.42 -84.77 -17.05
CA PRO A 149 31.57 -84.24 -17.78
C PRO A 149 31.73 -82.70 -17.62
N GLU A 150 32.97 -82.34 -17.31
CA GLU A 150 33.45 -80.97 -17.45
C GLU A 150 33.42 -80.54 -18.91
N THR A 151 32.66 -79.51 -19.21
CA THR A 151 32.89 -78.65 -20.40
C THR A 151 32.56 -77.20 -20.11
N GLY A 152 33.58 -76.36 -20.21
CA GLY A 152 33.46 -74.96 -20.59
C GLY A 152 33.57 -73.94 -19.44
N GLU A 153 34.76 -73.42 -19.32
CA GLU A 153 35.02 -72.13 -18.66
C GLU A 153 34.03 -71.03 -19.13
N GLY A 154 33.19 -70.63 -18.24
CA GLY A 154 32.36 -69.47 -18.34
C GLY A 154 32.20 -68.93 -16.93
N ASP A 155 33.04 -67.94 -16.60
CA ASP A 155 33.06 -67.25 -15.34
C ASP A 155 31.72 -66.47 -15.14
N SER A 156 30.77 -67.15 -14.51
CA SER A 156 29.56 -66.56 -13.97
C SER A 156 29.34 -67.12 -12.57
N ALA A 157 30.17 -66.63 -11.64
CA ALA A 157 29.91 -66.75 -10.23
C ALA A 157 28.49 -66.23 -9.97
N ALA A 158 27.58 -67.14 -9.60
CA ALA A 158 26.28 -66.69 -9.06
C ALA A 158 26.57 -65.83 -7.86
N PRO A 159 26.02 -64.59 -7.83
CA PRO A 159 26.29 -63.67 -6.74
C PRO A 159 25.85 -64.36 -5.43
N SER A 160 26.76 -64.42 -4.48
CA SER A 160 26.45 -64.95 -3.13
C SER A 160 25.38 -64.00 -2.55
N MET A 161 24.25 -64.55 -2.09
CA MET A 161 23.12 -63.74 -1.54
C MET A 161 23.49 -62.92 -0.31
N SER A 162 24.69 -63.05 0.23
CA SER A 162 25.26 -62.33 1.36
C SER A 162 25.67 -60.88 0.99
N ASP A 163 25.92 -60.55 -0.29
CA ASP A 163 26.45 -59.28 -0.71
C ASP A 163 25.35 -58.23 -1.03
N GLY A 164 24.07 -58.60 -0.85
CA GLY A 164 22.93 -57.75 -1.19
C GLY A 164 22.70 -57.62 -2.70
N MET A 165 21.47 -57.35 -3.10
CA MET A 165 21.10 -57.17 -4.51
C MET A 165 20.99 -55.66 -4.84
N GLU A 166 21.71 -55.23 -5.87
CA GLU A 166 21.54 -53.85 -6.38
C GLU A 166 20.14 -53.68 -6.99
N VAL A 167 19.36 -52.73 -6.44
CA VAL A 167 18.01 -52.44 -6.90
C VAL A 167 17.97 -51.09 -7.58
N GLY A 168 17.18 -50.97 -8.65
CA GLY A 168 16.98 -49.74 -9.41
C GLY A 168 17.76 -49.72 -10.72
N ARG A 169 17.45 -48.70 -11.52
CA ARG A 169 18.11 -48.42 -12.80
C ARG A 169 18.84 -47.10 -12.74
N TRP A 170 19.74 -46.85 -13.70
CA TRP A 170 20.56 -45.66 -13.71
C TRP A 170 19.75 -44.38 -14.01
N ASN A 171 18.72 -44.48 -14.85
CA ASN A 171 17.91 -43.36 -15.28
C ASN A 171 16.46 -43.57 -14.86
N THR A 172 15.88 -42.60 -14.19
CA THR A 172 14.46 -42.55 -13.81
C THR A 172 13.83 -41.31 -14.40
N TRP A 173 12.82 -41.50 -15.19
CA TRP A 173 11.96 -40.44 -15.75
C TRP A 173 10.61 -40.49 -15.06
N SER A 174 10.10 -39.37 -14.64
CA SER A 174 8.77 -39.25 -14.08
C SER A 174 8.05 -38.04 -14.66
N ALA A 175 6.80 -38.21 -15.00
CA ALA A 175 5.91 -37.13 -15.39
C ALA A 175 4.55 -37.39 -14.75
N GLY A 176 3.92 -36.35 -14.20
CA GLY A 176 2.66 -36.58 -13.51
C GLY A 176 1.82 -35.31 -13.31
N VAL A 177 0.55 -35.54 -13.05
CA VAL A 177 -0.41 -34.52 -12.66
C VAL A 177 -0.86 -34.84 -11.24
N SER A 178 -0.75 -33.87 -10.36
CA SER A 178 -1.30 -33.95 -9.00
C SER A 178 -2.38 -32.89 -8.81
N ALA A 179 -3.42 -33.23 -8.09
CA ALA A 179 -4.44 -32.29 -7.66
C ALA A 179 -4.68 -32.48 -6.16
N ALA A 180 -4.70 -31.36 -5.43
CA ALA A 180 -4.98 -31.36 -3.99
C ALA A 180 -6.03 -30.30 -3.64
N MET A 181 -6.96 -30.66 -2.75
CA MET A 181 -8.03 -29.76 -2.31
C MET A 181 -8.29 -29.96 -0.82
N PRO A 182 -8.29 -28.89 0.00
CA PRO A 182 -8.73 -28.97 1.39
C PRO A 182 -10.26 -29.10 1.44
N LEU A 183 -10.77 -30.19 2.03
CA LEU A 183 -12.21 -30.40 2.24
C LEU A 183 -12.68 -29.75 3.54
N VAL A 184 -11.92 -29.91 4.60
CA VAL A 184 -12.18 -29.32 5.91
C VAL A 184 -10.90 -28.71 6.45
N ASN A 185 -10.87 -27.39 6.56
CA ASN A 185 -9.75 -26.65 7.16
C ASN A 185 -10.27 -25.41 7.87
N ALA A 186 -10.55 -25.55 9.17
CA ALA A 186 -11.09 -24.48 9.98
C ALA A 186 -10.16 -23.27 10.09
N GLN A 187 -8.84 -23.49 10.07
CA GLN A 187 -7.84 -22.42 10.08
C GLN A 187 -7.92 -21.59 8.79
N LEU A 188 -8.00 -22.27 7.64
CA LEU A 188 -8.13 -21.62 6.33
C LEU A 188 -9.41 -20.77 6.25
N TRP A 189 -10.54 -21.32 6.64
CA TRP A 189 -11.82 -20.59 6.62
C TRP A 189 -11.80 -19.34 7.50
N LYS A 190 -11.09 -19.38 8.63
CA LYS A 190 -10.93 -18.20 9.49
C LYS A 190 -9.95 -17.18 8.91
N SER A 191 -8.91 -17.63 8.21
CA SER A 191 -7.97 -16.70 7.56
C SER A 191 -8.63 -15.92 6.42
N LEU A 192 -9.65 -16.47 5.75
CA LEU A 192 -10.42 -15.77 4.73
C LEU A 192 -11.18 -14.55 5.28
N LYS A 193 -11.64 -14.61 6.56
CA LYS A 193 -12.24 -13.44 7.21
C LYS A 193 -11.22 -12.31 7.35
N ILE A 194 -9.98 -12.64 7.72
CA ILE A 194 -8.89 -11.66 7.85
C ILE A 194 -8.61 -10.99 6.50
N SER A 195 -8.56 -11.76 5.40
CA SER A 195 -8.42 -11.19 4.05
C SER A 195 -9.55 -10.22 3.66
N GLY A 196 -10.77 -10.42 4.21
CA GLY A 196 -11.86 -9.46 4.07
C GLY A 196 -11.58 -8.15 4.79
N MET A 197 -11.07 -8.24 6.02
CA MET A 197 -10.70 -7.09 6.85
C MET A 197 -9.48 -6.34 6.31
N ASP A 198 -8.56 -7.02 5.59
CA ASP A 198 -7.46 -6.36 4.88
C ASP A 198 -7.98 -5.39 3.81
N VAL A 199 -9.07 -5.73 3.11
CA VAL A 199 -9.73 -4.82 2.16
C VAL A 199 -10.35 -3.63 2.89
N GLU A 200 -11.05 -3.85 4.01
CA GLU A 200 -11.63 -2.77 4.82
C GLU A 200 -10.53 -1.81 5.33
N LEU A 201 -9.40 -2.37 5.76
CA LEU A 201 -8.23 -1.58 6.16
C LEU A 201 -7.65 -0.76 5.00
N ALA A 202 -7.58 -1.34 3.79
CA ALA A 202 -7.11 -0.63 2.60
C ALA A 202 -8.06 0.52 2.21
N VAL A 203 -9.38 0.31 2.31
CA VAL A 203 -10.39 1.36 2.06
C VAL A 203 -10.23 2.50 3.07
N GLU A 204 -10.06 2.20 4.37
CA GLU A 204 -9.91 3.26 5.38
C GLU A 204 -8.55 3.99 5.25
N LYS A 205 -7.48 3.32 4.79
CA LYS A 205 -6.22 3.96 4.43
C LYS A 205 -6.37 4.89 3.23
N ALA A 206 -7.11 4.48 2.21
CA ALA A 206 -7.37 5.32 1.05
C ALA A 206 -8.21 6.54 1.44
N ARG A 207 -9.18 6.39 2.34
CA ARG A 207 -9.92 7.51 2.91
C ARG A 207 -9.01 8.47 3.67
N ALA A 208 -8.08 7.96 4.47
CA ALA A 208 -7.07 8.78 5.16
C ALA A 208 -6.19 9.56 4.17
N SER A 209 -5.75 8.91 3.08
CA SER A 209 -4.94 9.57 2.04
C SER A 209 -5.70 10.68 1.32
N ARG A 210 -7.01 10.51 1.07
CA ARG A 210 -7.84 11.58 0.48
C ARG A 210 -8.02 12.76 1.43
N LEU A 211 -8.28 12.52 2.73
CA LEU A 211 -8.39 13.60 3.73
C LEU A 211 -7.06 14.35 3.90
N ASP A 212 -5.95 13.64 3.91
CA ASP A 212 -4.61 14.24 3.96
C ASP A 212 -4.36 15.12 2.72
N MET A 213 -4.73 14.63 1.53
CA MET A 213 -4.63 15.39 0.29
C MET A 213 -5.47 16.66 0.33
N VAL A 214 -6.72 16.60 0.79
CA VAL A 214 -7.59 17.77 0.96
C VAL A 214 -6.92 18.83 1.85
N THR A 215 -6.34 18.39 2.97
CA THR A 215 -5.63 19.29 3.89
C THR A 215 -4.39 19.91 3.26
N GLN A 216 -3.62 19.14 2.49
CA GLN A 216 -2.44 19.65 1.77
C GLN A 216 -2.82 20.64 0.70
N VAL A 217 -3.87 20.39 -0.09
CA VAL A 217 -4.37 21.32 -1.12
C VAL A 217 -4.84 22.63 -0.49
N LYS A 218 -5.68 22.57 0.57
CA LYS A 218 -6.12 23.75 1.31
C LYS A 218 -4.93 24.58 1.80
N SER A 219 -3.95 23.93 2.42
CA SER A 219 -2.74 24.60 2.94
C SER A 219 -1.92 25.24 1.82
N ALA A 220 -1.69 24.55 0.70
CA ALA A 220 -0.95 25.08 -0.44
C ALA A 220 -1.70 26.23 -1.12
N TYR A 221 -3.02 26.11 -1.28
CA TYR A 221 -3.87 27.16 -1.85
C TYR A 221 -3.83 28.44 -1.00
N PHE A 222 -4.04 28.32 0.31
CA PHE A 222 -3.97 29.48 1.22
C PHE A 222 -2.56 30.05 1.34
N SER A 223 -1.52 29.22 1.24
CA SER A 223 -0.13 29.69 1.18
C SER A 223 0.13 30.52 -0.09
N THR A 224 -0.46 30.13 -1.22
CA THR A 224 -0.36 30.87 -2.47
C THR A 224 -1.07 32.23 -2.36
N LEU A 225 -2.27 32.27 -1.77
CA LEU A 225 -2.97 33.53 -1.50
C LEU A 225 -2.17 34.43 -0.57
N LEU A 226 -1.56 33.90 0.50
CA LEU A 226 -0.71 34.65 1.41
C LEU A 226 0.51 35.25 0.69
N ALA A 227 1.16 34.48 -0.18
CA ALA A 227 2.29 34.97 -0.96
C ALA A 227 1.88 36.08 -1.93
N LYS A 228 0.71 35.97 -2.57
CA LYS A 228 0.15 37.03 -3.46
C LYS A 228 -0.16 38.32 -2.70
N GLU A 229 -0.81 38.22 -1.53
CA GLU A 229 -1.06 39.41 -0.70
C GLU A 229 0.23 40.06 -0.22
N ALA A 230 1.22 39.29 0.18
CA ALA A 230 2.52 39.84 0.55
C ALA A 230 3.21 40.53 -0.63
N PHE A 231 3.11 39.95 -1.84
CA PHE A 231 3.63 40.60 -3.05
C PHE A 231 2.90 41.93 -3.33
N ASP A 232 1.59 41.96 -3.23
CA ASP A 232 0.79 43.19 -3.43
C ASP A 232 1.18 44.27 -2.42
N VAL A 233 1.38 43.91 -1.14
CA VAL A 233 1.84 44.82 -0.09
C VAL A 233 3.22 45.39 -0.41
N TYR A 234 4.20 44.58 -0.77
CA TYR A 234 5.56 45.04 -1.09
C TYR A 234 5.60 45.87 -2.39
N LYS A 235 4.76 45.53 -3.38
CA LYS A 235 4.59 46.29 -4.60
C LYS A 235 4.04 47.70 -4.29
N GLN A 236 3.02 47.80 -3.43
CA GLN A 236 2.48 49.07 -2.97
C GLN A 236 3.54 49.91 -2.24
N VAL A 237 4.36 49.29 -1.37
CA VAL A 237 5.48 49.97 -0.69
C VAL A 237 6.48 50.52 -1.70
N TYR A 238 6.81 49.77 -2.74
CA TYR A 238 7.71 50.24 -3.80
C TYR A 238 7.12 51.38 -4.62
N GLU A 239 5.84 51.29 -5.00
CA GLU A 239 5.13 52.37 -5.71
C GLU A 239 5.08 53.66 -4.88
N ASN A 240 4.78 53.55 -3.58
CA ASN A 240 4.79 54.68 -2.66
C ASN A 240 6.20 55.31 -2.53
N ALA A 241 7.24 54.47 -2.48
CA ALA A 241 8.64 54.92 -2.43
C ALA A 241 9.03 55.71 -3.70
N ILE A 242 8.61 55.26 -4.88
CA ILE A 242 8.81 55.99 -6.16
C ILE A 242 8.10 57.33 -6.13
N GLN A 243 6.84 57.39 -5.68
CA GLN A 243 6.10 58.63 -5.57
C GLN A 243 6.78 59.62 -4.62
N ASN A 244 7.21 59.15 -3.44
CA ASN A 244 7.92 59.95 -2.46
C ASN A 244 9.27 60.45 -3.01
N LEU A 245 10.01 59.62 -3.79
CA LEU A 245 11.23 60.07 -4.46
C LEU A 245 10.94 61.19 -5.47
N ALA A 246 9.90 61.03 -6.29
CA ALA A 246 9.52 62.04 -7.29
C ALA A 246 9.13 63.40 -6.63
N GLU A 247 8.42 63.35 -5.48
CA GLU A 247 8.09 64.54 -4.71
C GLU A 247 9.32 65.18 -4.04
N THR A 248 10.20 64.34 -3.47
CA THR A 248 11.44 64.82 -2.86
C THR A 248 12.37 65.44 -3.91
N GLN A 249 12.43 64.91 -5.13
CA GLN A 249 13.19 65.49 -6.23
C GLN A 249 12.66 66.87 -6.61
N LYS A 250 11.31 67.03 -6.74
CA LYS A 250 10.69 68.34 -7.00
C LYS A 250 11.02 69.33 -5.91
N LYS A 251 10.98 68.95 -4.62
CA LYS A 251 11.34 69.79 -3.49
C LYS A 251 12.81 70.16 -3.51
N TYR A 252 13.69 69.26 -3.90
CA TYR A 252 15.12 69.51 -4.04
C TYR A 252 15.43 70.48 -5.17
N ASP A 253 14.83 70.32 -6.34
CA ASP A 253 14.97 71.22 -7.48
C ASP A 253 14.45 72.64 -7.15
N ALA A 254 13.45 72.75 -6.28
CA ALA A 254 12.94 74.00 -5.74
C ALA A 254 13.75 74.53 -4.53
N GLN A 255 14.89 73.91 -4.19
CA GLN A 255 15.74 74.24 -3.03
C GLN A 255 15.00 74.15 -1.67
N LYS A 256 13.97 73.30 -1.57
CA LYS A 256 13.16 73.11 -0.35
C LYS A 256 13.47 71.78 0.34
N ALA A 257 14.28 70.92 -0.21
CA ALA A 257 14.78 69.68 0.37
C ALA A 257 16.31 69.61 0.32
N SER A 258 16.93 68.92 1.26
CA SER A 258 18.38 68.75 1.35
C SER A 258 18.87 67.58 0.47
N ASP A 259 20.17 67.57 0.11
CA ASP A 259 20.85 66.43 -0.53
C ASP A 259 20.64 65.15 0.26
N MET A 260 20.62 65.26 1.60
CA MET A 260 20.43 64.12 2.49
C MET A 260 19.04 63.49 2.31
N GLU A 261 17.98 64.31 2.19
CA GLU A 261 16.61 63.80 1.98
C GLU A 261 16.46 63.14 0.63
N LEU A 262 17.07 63.73 -0.44
CA LEU A 262 17.05 63.13 -1.77
C LEU A 262 17.81 61.77 -1.79
N LEU A 263 18.98 61.71 -1.15
CA LEU A 263 19.74 60.46 -1.05
C LEU A 263 18.98 59.39 -0.25
N ARG A 264 18.29 59.78 0.83
CA ARG A 264 17.43 58.86 1.60
C ARG A 264 16.26 58.35 0.75
N ALA A 265 15.56 59.20 0.00
CA ALA A 265 14.48 58.76 -0.87
C ALA A 265 14.97 57.78 -1.94
N LYS A 266 16.13 58.03 -2.55
CA LYS A 266 16.77 57.08 -3.48
C LYS A 266 17.10 55.75 -2.81
N THR A 267 17.66 55.78 -1.59
CA THR A 267 17.98 54.57 -0.81
C THR A 267 16.70 53.80 -0.44
N THR A 268 15.60 54.47 -0.08
CA THR A 268 14.32 53.82 0.22
C THR A 268 13.80 53.03 -1.00
N VAL A 269 13.81 53.64 -2.20
CA VAL A 269 13.45 52.94 -3.45
C VAL A 269 14.38 51.75 -3.70
N ALA A 270 15.70 51.95 -3.58
CA ALA A 270 16.66 50.89 -3.80
C ALA A 270 16.48 49.70 -2.85
N ASN A 271 16.13 49.96 -1.58
CA ASN A 271 15.86 48.91 -0.57
C ASN A 271 14.48 48.22 -0.78
N ALA A 272 13.52 48.86 -1.42
CA ALA A 272 12.22 48.26 -1.70
C ALA A 272 12.27 47.22 -2.84
N VAL A 273 13.15 47.42 -3.83
CA VAL A 273 13.28 46.56 -5.00
C VAL A 273 13.56 45.08 -4.65
N PRO A 274 14.54 44.73 -3.79
CA PRO A 274 14.77 43.34 -3.41
C PRO A 274 13.57 42.67 -2.73
N ASN A 275 12.79 43.45 -1.95
CA ASN A 275 11.60 42.92 -1.26
C ASN A 275 10.51 42.53 -2.26
N VAL A 276 10.31 43.30 -3.32
CA VAL A 276 9.36 42.95 -4.40
C VAL A 276 9.79 41.70 -5.13
N TYR A 277 11.08 41.61 -5.55
CA TYR A 277 11.57 40.40 -6.22
C TYR A 277 11.54 39.13 -5.33
N ASN A 278 11.84 39.27 -4.04
CA ASN A 278 11.71 38.15 -3.09
C ASN A 278 10.26 37.71 -2.92
N ALA A 279 9.32 38.65 -2.87
CA ALA A 279 7.90 38.34 -2.77
C ALA A 279 7.38 37.70 -4.07
N GLU A 280 7.79 38.21 -5.25
CA GLU A 280 7.48 37.61 -6.55
C GLU A 280 8.01 36.16 -6.62
N GLY A 281 9.27 35.93 -6.25
CA GLY A 281 9.85 34.57 -6.15
C GLY A 281 9.07 33.66 -5.22
N SER A 282 8.54 34.21 -4.11
CA SER A 282 7.70 33.47 -3.16
C SER A 282 6.34 33.05 -3.77
N VAL A 283 5.72 33.92 -4.60
CA VAL A 283 4.49 33.58 -5.34
C VAL A 283 4.76 32.44 -6.32
N ILE A 284 5.82 32.54 -7.11
CA ILE A 284 6.21 31.49 -8.08
C ILE A 284 6.44 30.15 -7.36
N LEU A 285 7.17 30.17 -6.24
CA LEU A 285 7.42 28.96 -5.45
C LEU A 285 6.13 28.37 -4.88
N ALA A 286 5.24 29.20 -4.35
CA ALA A 286 3.96 28.75 -3.80
C ALA A 286 3.07 28.13 -4.88
N LEU A 287 3.04 28.72 -6.10
CA LEU A 287 2.34 28.14 -7.25
C LEU A 287 2.93 26.79 -7.67
N TRP A 288 4.25 26.65 -7.71
CA TRP A 288 4.87 25.35 -7.99
C TRP A 288 4.54 24.31 -6.94
N GLN A 289 4.53 24.69 -5.66
CA GLN A 289 4.11 23.79 -4.58
C GLN A 289 2.65 23.37 -4.71
N LEU A 290 1.77 24.30 -5.06
CA LEU A 290 0.36 23.99 -5.32
C LEU A 290 0.22 23.03 -6.51
N LYS A 291 0.86 23.31 -7.65
CA LYS A 291 0.84 22.42 -8.83
C LYS A 291 1.35 21.01 -8.50
N ALA A 292 2.42 20.91 -7.72
CA ALA A 292 2.96 19.61 -7.27
C ALA A 292 1.95 18.84 -6.40
N VAL A 293 1.23 19.52 -5.51
CA VAL A 293 0.18 18.92 -4.68
C VAL A 293 -1.04 18.53 -5.52
N LEU A 294 -1.41 19.34 -6.50
CA LEU A 294 -2.49 19.02 -7.45
C LEU A 294 -2.14 17.80 -8.33
N GLY A 295 -0.85 17.51 -8.51
CA GLY A 295 -0.38 16.42 -9.38
C GLY A 295 -0.38 16.81 -10.87
N VAL A 296 -0.31 18.10 -11.17
CA VAL A 296 -0.25 18.65 -12.54
C VAL A 296 1.16 19.08 -12.91
N ASP A 297 1.40 19.33 -14.21
CA ASP A 297 2.70 19.77 -14.69
C ASP A 297 3.07 21.15 -14.10
N LEU A 298 4.35 21.32 -13.74
CA LEU A 298 4.86 22.57 -13.16
C LEU A 298 4.84 23.72 -14.18
N ASP A 299 4.94 23.42 -15.47
CA ASP A 299 4.95 24.41 -16.55
C ASP A 299 3.53 24.86 -16.96
N MET A 300 2.49 24.18 -16.47
CA MET A 300 1.09 24.55 -16.74
C MET A 300 0.78 25.96 -16.21
N ASN A 301 0.05 26.75 -16.98
CA ASN A 301 -0.24 28.14 -16.63
C ASN A 301 -1.49 28.26 -15.73
N LEU A 302 -1.29 28.05 -14.40
CA LEU A 302 -2.34 28.08 -13.38
C LEU A 302 -2.13 29.22 -12.39
N ASP A 303 -3.24 29.84 -11.97
CA ASP A 303 -3.28 30.83 -10.90
C ASP A 303 -4.49 30.56 -9.97
N VAL A 304 -4.52 31.20 -8.79
CA VAL A 304 -5.56 30.99 -7.77
C VAL A 304 -6.52 32.19 -7.71
N ALA A 305 -7.81 31.91 -7.49
CA ALA A 305 -8.87 32.90 -7.32
C ALA A 305 -8.99 33.37 -5.87
N GLY A 306 -9.50 34.61 -5.66
CA GLY A 306 -9.87 35.12 -4.36
C GLY A 306 -8.72 35.75 -3.57
N LYS A 307 -9.04 36.24 -2.37
CA LYS A 307 -8.11 36.82 -1.40
C LYS A 307 -8.32 36.19 -0.04
N LEU A 308 -7.30 36.20 0.81
CA LEU A 308 -7.41 35.69 2.19
C LEU A 308 -8.46 36.46 3.01
N GLU A 309 -8.64 37.73 2.74
CA GLU A 309 -9.62 38.55 3.44
C GLU A 309 -11.06 38.04 3.26
N ASP A 310 -11.38 37.43 2.12
CA ASP A 310 -12.71 36.86 1.82
C ASP A 310 -13.08 35.76 2.82
N TRP A 311 -12.07 35.01 3.30
CA TRP A 311 -12.22 33.91 4.26
C TRP A 311 -12.29 34.39 5.72
N SER A 312 -11.98 35.65 6.00
CA SER A 312 -11.95 36.16 7.37
C SER A 312 -13.33 36.29 8.01
N GLN A 313 -14.39 36.38 7.22
CA GLN A 313 -15.76 36.61 7.69
C GLN A 313 -16.33 35.44 8.47
N HIS A 314 -15.83 34.22 8.23
CA HIS A 314 -16.30 32.99 8.86
C HIS A 314 -15.55 32.59 10.13
N MET A 315 -14.48 33.33 10.51
CA MET A 315 -13.60 32.94 11.62
C MET A 315 -14.31 32.87 12.98
N LEU A 316 -15.36 33.68 13.21
CA LEU A 316 -16.10 33.67 14.48
C LEU A 316 -17.04 32.48 14.65
N TYR A 317 -17.58 31.95 13.56
CA TYR A 317 -18.60 30.90 13.60
C TYR A 317 -18.00 29.52 13.93
N ASP A 318 -16.80 29.26 13.44
CA ASP A 318 -16.21 27.93 13.44
C ASP A 318 -15.70 27.44 14.80
N ILE A 319 -15.40 28.35 15.77
CA ILE A 319 -14.84 27.97 17.08
C ILE A 319 -15.89 27.36 18.02
N HIS A 320 -17.15 27.82 17.93
CA HIS A 320 -18.22 27.38 18.83
C HIS A 320 -18.87 26.04 18.49
N GLN A 321 -18.56 25.45 17.34
CA GLN A 321 -19.15 24.19 16.89
C GLN A 321 -18.50 22.92 17.49
N HIS A 322 -17.36 23.02 18.18
CA HIS A 322 -16.57 21.86 18.58
C HIS A 322 -16.50 21.65 20.11
N GLU A 323 -17.65 21.71 20.81
CA GLU A 323 -17.70 21.47 22.26
C GLU A 323 -17.47 19.99 22.61
N GLU A 324 -17.86 19.04 21.77
CA GLU A 324 -17.60 17.61 21.97
C GLU A 324 -16.60 17.04 20.93
N ILE A 325 -15.43 16.63 21.41
CA ILE A 325 -14.41 15.99 20.59
C ILE A 325 -14.78 14.50 20.44
N SER A 326 -15.49 14.14 19.36
CA SER A 326 -15.67 12.75 18.98
C SER A 326 -14.60 12.31 17.97
N LEU A 327 -13.95 11.19 18.24
CA LEU A 327 -12.95 10.57 17.36
C LEU A 327 -13.53 9.40 16.52
N ASP A 328 -14.84 9.21 16.53
CA ASP A 328 -15.49 8.06 15.87
C ASP A 328 -15.29 8.04 14.34
N ARG A 329 -15.10 9.22 13.74
CA ARG A 329 -14.85 9.37 12.30
C ARG A 329 -13.37 9.42 11.95
N ASN A 330 -12.48 9.56 12.96
CA ASN A 330 -11.04 9.65 12.72
C ASN A 330 -10.51 8.39 12.03
N THR A 331 -9.83 8.57 10.91
CA THR A 331 -9.34 7.46 10.06
C THR A 331 -8.29 6.61 10.77
N THR A 332 -7.41 7.22 11.56
CA THR A 332 -6.36 6.50 12.31
C THR A 332 -6.98 5.62 13.39
N MET A 333 -8.01 6.13 14.11
CA MET A 333 -8.71 5.33 15.12
C MET A 333 -9.47 4.17 14.50
N LYS A 334 -10.10 4.37 13.35
CA LYS A 334 -10.77 3.29 12.59
C LYS A 334 -9.78 2.25 12.09
N GLN A 335 -8.64 2.66 11.53
CA GLN A 335 -7.59 1.73 11.12
C GLN A 335 -7.10 0.88 12.29
N LEU A 336 -6.85 1.47 13.46
CA LEU A 336 -6.46 0.74 14.67
C LEU A 336 -7.55 -0.22 15.17
N ALA A 337 -8.82 0.18 15.07
CA ALA A 337 -9.94 -0.70 15.41
C ALA A 337 -10.01 -1.93 14.49
N ILE A 338 -9.88 -1.73 13.17
CA ILE A 338 -9.82 -2.83 12.19
C ILE A 338 -8.61 -3.73 12.47
N GLN A 339 -7.42 -3.17 12.73
CA GLN A 339 -6.22 -3.94 13.07
C GLN A 339 -6.39 -4.76 14.36
N ALA A 340 -7.02 -4.19 15.39
CA ALA A 340 -7.33 -4.91 16.61
C ALA A 340 -8.29 -6.08 16.35
N GLU A 341 -9.32 -5.88 15.51
CA GLU A 341 -10.23 -6.96 15.14
C GLU A 341 -9.54 -8.05 14.31
N MET A 342 -8.64 -7.69 13.37
CA MET A 342 -7.83 -8.65 12.62
C MET A 342 -6.96 -9.51 13.55
N LEU A 343 -6.35 -8.90 14.57
CA LEU A 343 -5.56 -9.64 15.56
C LEU A 343 -6.43 -10.53 16.45
N ALA A 344 -7.64 -10.09 16.81
CA ALA A 344 -8.61 -10.92 17.51
C ALA A 344 -9.02 -12.15 16.67
N GLU A 345 -9.20 -12.00 15.35
CA GLU A 345 -9.45 -13.13 14.45
C GLU A 345 -8.18 -14.00 14.28
N THR A 346 -6.98 -13.40 14.27
CA THR A 346 -5.71 -14.14 14.23
C THR A 346 -5.56 -15.05 15.45
N ILE A 347 -5.96 -14.59 16.65
CA ILE A 347 -6.01 -15.46 17.85
C ILE A 347 -6.92 -16.68 17.61
N LYS A 348 -8.08 -16.47 16.95
CA LYS A 348 -8.99 -17.59 16.61
C LYS A 348 -8.38 -18.52 15.57
N VAL A 349 -7.68 -18.00 14.55
CA VAL A 349 -6.93 -18.79 13.57
C VAL A 349 -5.92 -19.69 14.26
N GLN A 350 -5.14 -19.16 15.22
CA GLN A 350 -4.18 -19.97 15.99
C GLN A 350 -4.86 -21.03 16.88
N LYS A 351 -6.04 -20.74 17.44
CA LYS A 351 -6.81 -21.74 18.17
C LYS A 351 -7.35 -22.84 17.25
N TYR A 352 -7.79 -22.48 16.04
CA TYR A 352 -8.33 -23.44 15.07
C TYR A 352 -7.26 -24.32 14.40
N ALA A 353 -5.98 -23.98 14.54
CA ALA A 353 -4.87 -24.88 14.19
C ALA A 353 -4.86 -26.20 14.99
N ASN A 354 -5.65 -26.30 16.07
CA ASN A 354 -5.85 -27.54 16.84
C ASN A 354 -6.99 -28.43 16.32
N ILE A 355 -7.81 -27.92 15.37
CA ILE A 355 -8.92 -28.68 14.80
C ILE A 355 -8.37 -29.62 13.70
N PRO A 356 -8.85 -30.87 13.62
CA PRO A 356 -8.50 -31.76 12.55
C PRO A 356 -8.76 -31.17 11.16
N SER A 357 -7.87 -31.43 10.20
CA SER A 357 -8.02 -31.05 8.80
C SER A 357 -8.16 -32.26 7.90
N LEU A 358 -8.99 -32.15 6.86
CA LEU A 358 -9.25 -33.18 5.88
C LEU A 358 -8.94 -32.63 4.49
N ALA A 359 -8.12 -33.37 3.74
CA ALA A 359 -7.75 -33.02 2.37
C ALA A 359 -7.99 -34.20 1.42
N LEU A 360 -8.40 -33.87 0.21
CA LEU A 360 -8.50 -34.82 -0.91
C LEU A 360 -7.30 -34.60 -1.82
N ALA A 361 -6.62 -35.67 -2.20
CA ALA A 361 -5.52 -35.64 -3.17
C ALA A 361 -5.79 -36.62 -4.29
N PHE A 362 -5.46 -36.24 -5.49
CA PHE A 362 -5.40 -37.08 -6.68
C PHE A 362 -3.99 -37.01 -7.24
N ASN A 363 -3.45 -38.13 -7.64
CA ASN A 363 -2.18 -38.19 -8.33
C ASN A 363 -2.29 -39.15 -9.51
N PHE A 364 -1.76 -38.75 -10.64
CA PHE A 364 -1.50 -39.55 -11.81
C PHE A 364 -0.04 -39.38 -12.20
N SER A 365 0.72 -40.44 -12.25
CA SER A 365 2.13 -40.37 -12.65
C SER A 365 2.48 -41.47 -13.67
N LEU A 366 3.36 -41.12 -14.58
CA LEU A 366 4.00 -41.98 -15.54
C LEU A 366 5.47 -42.08 -15.14
N ASN A 367 5.95 -43.30 -14.89
CA ASN A 367 7.33 -43.51 -14.52
C ASN A 367 7.99 -44.47 -15.51
N ALA A 368 9.21 -44.15 -15.92
CA ALA A 368 10.05 -45.05 -16.71
C ALA A 368 11.43 -45.16 -16.07
N MET A 369 11.90 -46.35 -15.89
CA MET A 369 13.23 -46.65 -15.34
C MET A 369 14.04 -47.43 -16.38
N THR A 370 15.22 -46.92 -16.77
CA THR A 370 16.05 -47.50 -17.82
C THR A 370 17.53 -47.43 -17.45
N ASN A 371 18.33 -48.26 -18.10
CA ASN A 371 19.79 -48.23 -17.97
C ASN A 371 20.46 -47.48 -19.14
N ASP A 372 19.72 -47.16 -20.18
CA ASP A 372 20.15 -46.50 -21.42
C ASP A 372 19.34 -45.23 -21.71
N PHE A 373 19.58 -44.59 -22.85
CA PHE A 373 18.86 -43.43 -23.33
C PHE A 373 18.02 -43.73 -24.59
N ASN A 374 17.64 -44.97 -24.82
CA ASN A 374 16.82 -45.36 -25.96
C ASN A 374 15.33 -45.11 -25.66
N PHE A 375 14.84 -43.89 -25.87
CA PHE A 375 13.47 -43.48 -25.54
C PHE A 375 12.37 -44.28 -26.22
N SER A 376 12.63 -44.87 -27.38
CA SER A 376 11.65 -45.66 -28.14
C SER A 376 11.27 -47.00 -27.45
N GLU A 377 12.12 -47.50 -26.56
CA GLU A 377 11.93 -48.76 -25.85
C GLU A 377 11.51 -48.56 -24.39
N TYR A 378 11.28 -47.32 -23.96
CA TYR A 378 10.91 -47.06 -22.57
C TYR A 378 9.53 -47.61 -22.23
N ARG A 379 9.46 -48.39 -21.20
CA ARG A 379 8.21 -48.90 -20.63
C ARG A 379 7.70 -47.89 -19.60
N TRP A 380 6.76 -47.08 -20.02
CA TRP A 380 6.07 -46.17 -19.14
C TRP A 380 5.02 -46.89 -18.32
N THR A 381 5.15 -46.84 -17.01
CA THR A 381 4.21 -47.45 -16.06
C THR A 381 3.30 -46.38 -15.51
N PRO A 382 2.00 -46.41 -15.86
CA PRO A 382 1.05 -45.49 -15.27
C PRO A 382 0.69 -45.92 -13.85
N TYR A 383 0.61 -44.94 -12.96
CA TYR A 383 0.14 -45.11 -11.60
C TYR A 383 -0.79 -44.00 -11.21
N SER A 384 -1.94 -44.32 -10.63
CA SER A 384 -2.89 -43.30 -10.17
C SER A 384 -3.56 -43.70 -8.87
N TYR A 385 -3.79 -42.74 -8.03
CA TYR A 385 -4.53 -42.95 -6.79
C TYR A 385 -5.33 -41.71 -6.41
N VAL A 386 -6.38 -41.95 -5.63
CA VAL A 386 -7.12 -40.93 -4.86
C VAL A 386 -6.86 -41.19 -3.39
N ALA A 387 -6.49 -40.14 -2.66
CA ALA A 387 -6.23 -40.25 -1.22
C ALA A 387 -7.06 -39.26 -0.45
N LEU A 388 -7.64 -39.71 0.65
CA LEU A 388 -8.27 -38.83 1.65
C LEU A 388 -7.35 -38.81 2.87
N SER A 389 -6.81 -37.62 3.17
CA SER A 389 -5.85 -37.43 4.25
C SER A 389 -6.51 -36.67 5.40
N LEU A 390 -6.60 -37.33 6.56
CA LEU A 390 -7.04 -36.74 7.82
C LEU A 390 -5.82 -36.47 8.70
N ASN A 391 -5.59 -35.19 8.99
CA ASN A 391 -4.51 -34.78 9.90
C ASN A 391 -5.11 -34.30 11.24
N ILE A 392 -4.81 -35.03 12.31
CA ILE A 392 -5.24 -34.70 13.68
C ILE A 392 -3.99 -34.30 14.48
N PRO A 393 -3.84 -33.01 14.77
CA PRO A 393 -2.67 -32.54 15.51
C PRO A 393 -2.82 -32.81 17.01
N ILE A 394 -2.15 -33.83 17.53
CA ILE A 394 -2.24 -34.26 18.94
C ILE A 394 -1.32 -33.43 19.84
N PHE A 395 -0.04 -33.37 19.54
CA PHE A 395 0.96 -32.71 20.36
C PHE A 395 2.03 -32.03 19.50
N ALA A 396 2.39 -30.80 19.86
CA ALA A 396 3.39 -29.98 19.15
C ALA A 396 4.41 -29.32 20.11
N GLY A 397 4.79 -30.00 21.18
CA GLY A 397 5.82 -29.50 22.11
C GLY A 397 5.50 -28.13 22.73
N GLY A 398 4.23 -27.79 22.91
CA GLY A 398 3.83 -26.46 23.44
C GLY A 398 3.86 -25.30 22.42
N LYS A 399 4.37 -25.49 21.21
CA LYS A 399 4.51 -24.45 20.17
C LYS A 399 3.20 -23.67 19.94
N ARG A 400 2.08 -24.37 19.79
CA ARG A 400 0.76 -23.74 19.55
C ARG A 400 0.30 -22.87 20.71
N HIS A 401 0.56 -23.30 21.94
CA HIS A 401 0.22 -22.50 23.12
C HIS A 401 1.00 -21.17 23.14
N GLN A 402 2.29 -21.22 22.78
CA GLN A 402 3.10 -20.02 22.68
C GLN A 402 2.66 -19.11 21.50
N GLN A 403 2.27 -19.68 20.37
CA GLN A 403 1.72 -18.91 19.25
C GLN A 403 0.42 -18.16 19.63
N ILE A 404 -0.48 -18.81 20.40
CA ILE A 404 -1.69 -18.16 20.91
C ILE A 404 -1.33 -17.03 21.89
N ARG A 405 -0.35 -17.23 22.79
CA ARG A 405 0.12 -16.20 23.71
C ARG A 405 0.76 -15.02 22.96
N GLN A 406 1.55 -15.31 21.94
CA GLN A 406 2.15 -14.28 21.09
C GLN A 406 1.08 -13.45 20.39
N ALA A 407 0.07 -14.09 19.78
CA ALA A 407 -1.03 -13.37 19.12
C ALA A 407 -1.86 -12.54 20.12
N LYS A 408 -2.09 -13.03 21.34
CA LYS A 408 -2.73 -12.25 22.40
C LYS A 408 -1.92 -11.01 22.80
N ASN A 409 -0.61 -11.18 22.95
CA ASN A 409 0.27 -10.06 23.29
C ASN A 409 0.27 -8.99 22.19
N GLN A 410 0.30 -9.40 20.91
CA GLN A 410 0.15 -8.46 19.79
C GLN A 410 -1.18 -7.70 19.83
N TYR A 411 -2.27 -8.37 20.16
CA TYR A 411 -3.58 -7.73 20.33
C TYR A 411 -3.57 -6.69 21.46
N GLU A 412 -3.00 -7.03 22.63
CA GLU A 412 -2.85 -6.11 23.77
C GLU A 412 -1.95 -4.91 23.42
N GLN A 413 -0.88 -5.13 22.64
CA GLN A 413 -0.02 -4.05 22.14
C GLN A 413 -0.80 -3.05 21.30
N VAL A 414 -1.65 -3.51 20.37
CA VAL A 414 -2.48 -2.61 19.55
C VAL A 414 -3.52 -1.88 20.39
N GLN A 415 -4.10 -2.51 21.42
CA GLN A 415 -4.99 -1.81 22.34
C GLN A 415 -4.28 -0.68 23.10
N LEU A 416 -3.08 -0.92 23.60
CA LEU A 416 -2.27 0.12 24.24
C LEU A 416 -1.87 1.23 23.24
N GLN A 417 -1.53 0.87 22.01
CA GLN A 417 -1.28 1.82 20.93
C GLN A 417 -2.49 2.69 20.64
N THR A 418 -3.70 2.11 20.63
CA THR A 418 -4.96 2.83 20.44
C THR A 418 -5.18 3.89 21.53
N VAL A 419 -4.98 3.52 22.81
CA VAL A 419 -5.09 4.46 23.93
C VAL A 419 -4.06 5.60 23.81
N ASN A 420 -2.83 5.28 23.41
CA ASN A 420 -1.79 6.31 23.24
C ASN A 420 -2.12 7.24 22.07
N THR A 421 -2.55 6.70 20.94
CA THR A 421 -2.94 7.48 19.74
C THR A 421 -4.15 8.37 20.05
N GLU A 422 -5.15 7.86 20.77
CA GLU A 422 -6.30 8.66 21.22
C GLU A 422 -5.87 9.88 22.04
N ARG A 423 -4.92 9.71 22.98
CA ARG A 423 -4.38 10.82 23.78
C ARG A 423 -3.65 11.84 22.91
N GLN A 424 -2.82 11.38 21.95
CA GLN A 424 -2.11 12.26 21.04
C GLN A 424 -3.06 13.04 20.13
N LEU A 425 -4.10 12.41 19.59
CA LEU A 425 -5.12 13.08 18.78
C LEU A 425 -5.88 14.13 19.59
N LYS A 426 -6.26 13.83 20.84
CA LYS A 426 -6.91 14.82 21.73
C LYS A 426 -6.02 16.01 22.02
N ILE A 427 -4.70 15.81 22.14
CA ILE A 427 -3.75 16.91 22.31
C ILE A 427 -3.67 17.74 21.03
N ALA A 428 -3.53 17.10 19.86
CA ALA A 428 -3.45 17.77 18.58
C ALA A 428 -4.71 18.61 18.29
N ILE A 429 -5.90 18.05 18.52
CA ILE A 429 -7.17 18.76 18.37
C ILE A 429 -7.23 20.01 19.28
N ARG A 430 -6.85 19.87 20.53
CA ARG A 430 -6.80 21.02 21.44
C ARG A 430 -5.78 22.09 20.99
N GLN A 431 -4.67 21.65 20.41
CA GLN A 431 -3.68 22.58 19.85
C GLN A 431 -4.24 23.32 18.63
N TYR A 432 -4.94 22.63 17.72
CA TYR A 432 -5.58 23.26 16.57
C TYR A 432 -6.63 24.28 17.00
N LEU A 433 -7.52 23.93 17.94
CA LEU A 433 -8.51 24.85 18.50
C LEU A 433 -7.86 26.08 19.14
N ASN A 434 -6.80 25.89 19.94
CA ASN A 434 -6.06 26.99 20.54
C ASN A 434 -5.38 27.89 19.49
N THR A 435 -4.83 27.30 18.43
CA THR A 435 -4.23 28.04 17.32
C THR A 435 -5.31 28.84 16.58
N MET A 436 -6.48 28.27 16.32
CA MET A 436 -7.61 28.98 15.71
C MET A 436 -8.04 30.18 16.56
N GLU A 437 -8.24 29.98 17.87
CA GLU A 437 -8.63 31.03 18.80
C GLU A 437 -7.58 32.16 18.88
N THR A 438 -6.31 31.79 18.97
CA THR A 438 -5.20 32.76 19.03
C THR A 438 -5.07 33.53 17.73
N SER A 439 -5.17 32.84 16.59
CA SER A 439 -5.10 33.45 15.26
C SER A 439 -6.26 34.41 15.01
N MET A 440 -7.46 34.05 15.47
CA MET A 440 -8.63 34.92 15.42
C MET A 440 -8.40 36.21 16.23
N LYS A 441 -7.95 36.11 17.48
CA LYS A 441 -7.63 37.26 18.33
C LYS A 441 -6.54 38.14 17.70
N SER A 442 -5.51 37.51 17.12
CA SER A 442 -4.44 38.21 16.40
C SER A 442 -4.95 38.93 15.17
N TYR A 443 -5.86 38.32 14.41
CA TYR A 443 -6.48 38.96 13.24
C TYR A 443 -7.26 40.24 13.62
N TYR A 444 -8.12 40.20 14.63
CA TYR A 444 -8.87 41.39 15.04
C TYR A 444 -7.94 42.48 15.53
N SER A 445 -6.92 42.15 16.32
CA SER A 445 -5.92 43.16 16.74
C SER A 445 -5.13 43.71 15.56
N ALA A 446 -4.72 42.86 14.61
CA ALA A 446 -4.02 43.32 13.40
C ALA A 446 -4.92 44.18 12.50
N LYS A 447 -6.20 43.86 12.35
CA LYS A 447 -7.18 44.65 11.58
C LYS A 447 -7.36 46.07 12.14
N ASP A 448 -7.46 46.17 13.47
CA ASP A 448 -7.50 47.48 14.14
C ASP A 448 -6.17 48.24 13.95
N ALA A 449 -5.04 47.51 14.01
CA ALA A 449 -3.72 48.10 13.74
C ALA A 449 -3.59 48.58 12.29
N VAL A 450 -4.07 47.80 11.28
CA VAL A 450 -4.10 48.24 9.88
C VAL A 450 -4.91 49.50 9.72
N THR A 451 -6.13 49.55 10.30
CA THR A 451 -6.99 50.74 10.22
C THR A 451 -6.32 51.96 10.82
N THR A 452 -5.63 51.81 11.96
CA THR A 452 -4.95 52.92 12.63
C THR A 452 -3.68 53.33 11.89
N ALA A 453 -2.86 52.34 11.45
CA ALA A 453 -1.64 52.63 10.71
C ALA A 453 -1.92 53.25 9.34
N GLN A 454 -2.99 52.84 8.64
CA GLN A 454 -3.41 53.45 7.38
C GLN A 454 -3.75 54.95 7.59
N LYS A 455 -4.58 55.27 8.59
CA LYS A 455 -4.88 56.67 8.94
C LYS A 455 -3.62 57.44 9.31
N GLY A 456 -2.72 56.82 10.07
CA GLY A 456 -1.43 57.43 10.45
C GLY A 456 -0.58 57.72 9.21
N TYR A 457 -0.45 56.79 8.30
CA TYR A 457 0.28 56.94 7.05
C TYR A 457 -0.31 58.08 6.20
N ASP A 458 -1.63 58.10 5.98
CA ASP A 458 -2.32 59.10 5.18
C ASP A 458 -2.11 60.54 5.76
N ILE A 459 -2.09 60.69 7.09
CA ILE A 459 -1.86 61.97 7.76
C ILE A 459 -0.40 62.40 7.58
N VAL A 460 0.55 61.51 7.82
CA VAL A 460 1.99 61.82 7.74
C VAL A 460 2.40 62.10 6.28
N GLU A 461 1.87 61.30 5.32
CA GLU A 461 2.11 61.55 3.89
C GLU A 461 1.63 62.94 3.45
N LYS A 462 0.38 63.30 3.77
CA LYS A 462 -0.17 64.66 3.48
C LYS A 462 0.64 65.76 4.17
N SER A 463 1.05 65.54 5.42
CA SER A 463 1.88 66.48 6.16
C SER A 463 3.27 66.62 5.52
N TYR A 464 3.84 65.57 4.98
CA TYR A 464 5.10 65.59 4.23
C TYR A 464 4.96 66.38 2.91
N GLN A 465 3.87 66.15 2.19
CA GLN A 465 3.59 66.90 0.97
C GLN A 465 3.58 68.41 1.19
N VAL A 466 3.01 68.93 2.30
CA VAL A 466 2.98 70.32 2.67
C VAL A 466 4.20 70.81 3.47
N GLY A 467 5.20 69.95 3.69
CA GLY A 467 6.47 70.24 4.36
C GLY A 467 6.38 70.37 5.88
N ARG A 468 5.38 69.70 6.52
CA ARG A 468 5.20 69.67 7.99
C ARG A 468 5.71 68.38 8.66
N SER A 469 5.96 67.36 7.90
CA SER A 469 6.54 66.10 8.33
C SER A 469 7.82 65.78 7.58
N THR A 470 8.66 64.90 8.13
CA THR A 470 9.91 64.43 7.53
C THR A 470 9.70 63.16 6.73
N LEU A 471 10.59 62.88 5.76
CA LEU A 471 10.60 61.60 5.03
C LEU A 471 10.80 60.37 5.96
N ILE A 472 11.46 60.57 7.10
CA ILE A 472 11.66 59.49 8.10
C ILE A 472 10.30 59.10 8.68
N GLU A 473 9.48 60.08 9.08
CA GLU A 473 8.14 59.81 9.62
C GLU A 473 7.23 59.10 8.60
N VAL A 474 7.33 59.43 7.31
CA VAL A 474 6.59 58.74 6.24
C VAL A 474 7.05 57.28 6.15
N ASN A 475 8.37 57.03 6.15
CA ASN A 475 8.91 55.69 6.07
C ASN A 475 8.54 54.85 7.31
N ASP A 476 8.56 55.44 8.50
CA ASP A 476 8.18 54.75 9.75
C ASP A 476 6.69 54.37 9.76
N ALA A 477 5.83 55.33 9.30
CA ALA A 477 4.39 55.07 9.14
C ALA A 477 4.10 54.00 8.08
N GLN A 478 4.81 54.00 6.95
CA GLN A 478 4.72 52.97 5.92
C GLN A 478 5.15 51.62 6.44
N LEU A 479 6.24 51.56 7.21
CA LEU A 479 6.71 50.28 7.82
C LEU A 479 5.68 49.73 8.79
N ALA A 480 5.09 50.56 9.66
CA ALA A 480 4.04 50.18 10.60
C ALA A 480 2.79 49.63 9.87
N LEU A 481 2.37 50.26 8.80
CA LEU A 481 1.25 49.82 7.96
C LEU A 481 1.56 48.45 7.31
N THR A 482 2.73 48.32 6.70
CA THR A 482 3.20 47.07 6.06
C THR A 482 3.20 45.92 7.05
N GLN A 483 3.76 46.13 8.25
CA GLN A 483 3.80 45.09 9.29
C GLN A 483 2.39 44.70 9.76
N ALA A 484 1.48 45.66 9.90
CA ALA A 484 0.11 45.36 10.32
C ALA A 484 -0.66 44.58 9.23
N GLN A 485 -0.48 44.92 7.95
CA GLN A 485 -1.11 44.22 6.82
C GLN A 485 -0.61 42.77 6.75
N LEU A 486 0.70 42.56 6.75
CA LEU A 486 1.29 41.19 6.72
C LEU A 486 0.87 40.38 7.95
N ALA A 487 0.79 40.97 9.15
CA ALA A 487 0.33 40.30 10.35
C ALA A 487 -1.16 39.88 10.25
N ALA A 488 -2.01 40.68 9.64
CA ALA A 488 -3.42 40.36 9.42
C ALA A 488 -3.56 39.14 8.46
N SER A 489 -2.90 39.18 7.31
CA SER A 489 -2.92 38.09 6.33
C SER A 489 -2.33 36.77 6.93
N GLN A 490 -1.23 36.88 7.69
CA GLN A 490 -0.63 35.73 8.38
C GLN A 490 -1.59 35.12 9.41
N ALA A 491 -2.35 35.92 10.14
CA ALA A 491 -3.32 35.45 11.12
C ALA A 491 -4.47 34.67 10.45
N VAL A 492 -4.98 35.16 9.30
CA VAL A 492 -6.01 34.44 8.52
C VAL A 492 -5.46 33.10 8.03
N TYR A 493 -4.27 33.10 7.43
CA TYR A 493 -3.62 31.88 6.96
C TYR A 493 -3.45 30.84 8.09
N ASN A 494 -2.95 31.27 9.25
CA ASN A 494 -2.77 30.38 10.39
C ASN A 494 -4.09 29.77 10.87
N PHE A 495 -5.17 30.58 10.88
CA PHE A 495 -6.50 30.09 11.24
C PHE A 495 -7.00 29.05 10.24
N LEU A 496 -6.95 29.32 8.95
CA LEU A 496 -7.45 28.42 7.89
C LEU A 496 -6.67 27.10 7.85
N THR A 497 -5.35 27.18 8.05
CA THR A 497 -4.51 25.97 8.12
C THR A 497 -4.84 25.12 9.36
N ALA A 498 -4.99 25.76 10.53
CA ALA A 498 -5.38 25.07 11.75
C ALA A 498 -6.78 24.45 11.65
N LYS A 499 -7.74 25.17 11.01
CA LYS A 499 -9.09 24.65 10.71
C LYS A 499 -9.00 23.40 9.84
N SER A 500 -8.25 23.43 8.73
CA SER A 500 -8.09 22.26 7.84
C SER A 500 -7.48 21.06 8.55
N GLN A 501 -6.49 21.29 9.44
CA GLN A 501 -5.88 20.24 10.26
C GLN A 501 -6.84 19.67 11.32
N LEU A 502 -7.69 20.52 11.92
CA LEU A 502 -8.74 20.09 12.84
C LEU A 502 -9.76 19.21 12.14
N GLU A 503 -10.24 19.62 10.99
CA GLU A 503 -11.17 18.90 10.15
C GLU A 503 -10.62 17.51 9.80
N GLN A 504 -9.37 17.41 9.35
CA GLN A 504 -8.68 16.15 9.08
C GLN A 504 -8.60 15.27 10.34
N ALA A 505 -8.26 15.85 11.50
CA ALA A 505 -8.15 15.11 12.75
C ALA A 505 -9.51 14.58 13.24
N LEU A 506 -10.60 15.28 12.97
CA LEU A 506 -11.97 14.82 13.25
C LEU A 506 -12.47 13.81 12.21
N GLY A 507 -11.80 13.68 11.06
CA GLY A 507 -12.21 12.80 9.97
C GLY A 507 -13.51 13.26 9.29
N GLN A 508 -13.71 14.58 9.18
CA GLN A 508 -14.84 15.15 8.47
C GLN A 508 -14.62 15.06 6.96
N ASP A 509 -15.59 14.57 6.22
CA ASP A 509 -15.54 14.45 4.76
C ASP A 509 -16.09 15.75 4.13
N PHE A 510 -15.26 16.51 3.42
CA PHE A 510 -15.55 17.87 2.93
C PHE A 510 -16.24 17.94 1.57
N ILE A 511 -16.69 16.81 1.00
CA ILE A 511 -17.31 16.80 -0.34
C ILE A 511 -18.80 17.14 -0.29
N ASN A 512 -19.39 17.35 0.89
CA ASN A 512 -20.85 17.53 1.07
C ASN A 512 -21.25 18.74 1.93
N GLU A 513 -20.42 19.81 2.03
CA GLU A 513 -20.88 21.10 2.62
C GLU A 513 -20.68 22.28 1.64
#